data_44453b3704fe7387a202e16eb2ed029c
#
_entry.id   44453b3704fe7387a202e16eb2ed029c
#
_cell.length_a   1.000
_cell.length_b   1.000
_cell.length_c   1.000
_cell.angle_alpha   90.00
_cell.angle_beta   90.00
_cell.angle_gamma   90.00
#
_symmetry.space_group_name_H-M   'P 1'
#
loop_
_entity.id
_entity.type
_entity.pdbx_description
1 polymer ?
#
loop_
_entity_poly.entity_id
_entity_poly.type
_entity_poly.pdbx_seq_one_letter_code
_entity_poly.pdbx_strand_id
1 'polypeptide(L)'
;MQPLAMHRATMRETFARTRRTTTSMGTSGKATGRRATRAVRVRAESGGESAPTSEDAATSGTPVRKTSMLVIGATGTLGRQVVRRALDEGYDVRCLVRPRQNPADFLRDWGATTVSADLTKPETLPPAFVGVHTVIDASTARPEEDSYAIDWEAKCATIQTAAAMGISRYVFYSIDQCDKHREVPLMNMKYAVEEYLKVSGMDYTVLRLCGFMQPLIAGYAVPVLEEQPLWGTDDDTRTAYLDTQDVAKMTLAAVRRDEAANKIMTLAGPKSYSVREVIALCEKLGGAEAKVSNVPVGLLKFTRAFTRFFQWSSAASDRLAFAEVLASGIKFEADMTETYKTLGMSEDEVTTLEQYLEEYFSKILKKLKEVGGESRQRDFYL
;
A
#
# COMPACT_ATOMS: atom_id res chain seq x y z
N MET A 1 25.26 -10.10 -13.54
CA MET A 1 24.13 -10.31 -14.48
C MET A 1 23.42 -11.67 -14.35
N GLN A 2 23.78 -12.53 -13.40
CA GLN A 2 23.16 -13.85 -13.24
C GLN A 2 21.92 -13.95 -12.30
N PRO A 3 21.61 -13.07 -11.35
CA PRO A 3 20.51 -13.29 -10.40
C PRO A 3 19.11 -13.22 -11.01
N LEU A 4 18.90 -12.41 -12.05
CA LEU A 4 17.55 -12.19 -12.60
C LEU A 4 17.00 -13.37 -13.44
N ALA A 5 17.87 -14.03 -14.18
CA ALA A 5 17.45 -15.21 -14.98
C ALA A 5 17.07 -16.37 -14.06
N MET A 6 17.80 -16.55 -12.97
CA MET A 6 17.50 -17.55 -11.95
C MET A 6 16.19 -17.24 -11.20
N HIS A 7 15.95 -15.96 -10.87
CA HIS A 7 14.70 -15.52 -10.23
C HIS A 7 13.47 -15.72 -11.14
N ARG A 8 13.57 -15.41 -12.44
CA ARG A 8 12.48 -15.65 -13.41
C ARG A 8 12.16 -17.14 -13.59
N ALA A 9 13.16 -18.00 -13.56
CA ALA A 9 12.96 -19.46 -13.63
C ALA A 9 12.26 -19.97 -12.37
N THR A 10 12.71 -19.58 -11.20
CA THR A 10 12.12 -19.93 -9.89
C THR A 10 10.68 -19.41 -9.76
N MET A 11 10.40 -18.18 -10.22
CA MET A 11 9.06 -17.61 -10.25
C MET A 11 8.10 -18.40 -11.13
N ARG A 12 8.52 -18.79 -12.35
CA ARG A 12 7.69 -19.61 -13.26
C ARG A 12 7.44 -21.01 -12.71
N GLU A 13 8.41 -21.63 -12.09
CA GLU A 13 8.28 -22.95 -11.47
C GLU A 13 7.34 -22.93 -10.27
N THR A 14 7.40 -21.89 -9.42
CA THR A 14 6.51 -21.73 -8.27
C THR A 14 5.05 -21.59 -8.71
N PHE A 15 4.78 -20.76 -9.73
CA PHE A 15 3.44 -20.61 -10.30
C PHE A 15 2.93 -21.88 -10.98
N ALA A 16 3.79 -22.59 -11.71
CA ALA A 16 3.44 -23.85 -12.36
C ALA A 16 3.16 -24.96 -11.33
N ARG A 17 3.88 -24.98 -10.21
CA ARG A 17 3.70 -25.95 -9.13
C ARG A 17 2.38 -25.71 -8.39
N THR A 18 2.01 -24.46 -8.11
CA THR A 18 0.73 -24.12 -7.46
C THR A 18 -0.47 -24.48 -8.34
N ARG A 19 -0.40 -24.28 -9.67
CA ARG A 19 -1.44 -24.74 -10.60
C ARG A 19 -1.59 -26.27 -10.65
N ARG A 20 -0.50 -27.03 -10.53
CA ARG A 20 -0.55 -28.51 -10.51
C ARG A 20 -1.12 -29.07 -9.20
N THR A 21 -0.87 -28.44 -8.06
CA THR A 21 -1.41 -28.89 -6.76
C THR A 21 -2.91 -28.64 -6.65
N THR A 22 -3.46 -27.58 -7.23
CA THR A 22 -4.91 -27.33 -7.24
C THR A 22 -5.68 -28.29 -8.16
N THR A 23 -5.05 -28.82 -9.23
CA THR A 23 -5.69 -29.79 -10.12
C THR A 23 -5.63 -31.23 -9.60
N SER A 24 -4.76 -31.57 -8.64
CA SER A 24 -4.58 -32.93 -8.13
C SER A 24 -5.36 -33.27 -6.84
N MET A 25 -6.09 -32.34 -6.25
CA MET A 25 -6.92 -32.59 -5.06
C MET A 25 -8.34 -33.06 -5.36
N GLY A 26 -8.65 -33.41 -6.61
CA GLY A 26 -10.00 -33.74 -7.07
C GLY A 26 -10.28 -35.26 -7.31
N THR A 27 -9.41 -36.21 -6.94
CA THR A 27 -9.75 -37.63 -7.06
C THR A 27 -8.92 -38.49 -6.11
N SER A 28 -9.44 -38.80 -4.93
CA SER A 28 -9.26 -40.10 -4.25
C SER A 28 -9.98 -40.09 -2.91
N GLY A 29 -11.03 -40.88 -2.79
CA GLY A 29 -11.73 -41.13 -1.56
C GLY A 29 -12.76 -42.26 -1.69
N LYS A 30 -12.29 -43.50 -1.91
CA LYS A 30 -13.10 -44.68 -1.64
C LYS A 30 -13.15 -44.91 -0.14
N ALA A 31 -14.32 -44.85 0.46
CA ALA A 31 -14.58 -45.43 1.79
C ALA A 31 -15.78 -46.36 1.73
N THR A 32 -15.53 -47.58 2.08
CA THR A 32 -16.48 -48.67 2.36
C THR A 32 -17.15 -48.43 3.71
N GLY A 33 -18.47 -48.67 3.77
CA GLY A 33 -19.20 -48.68 5.07
C GLY A 33 -20.70 -48.87 4.89
N ARG A 34 -21.16 -50.12 4.81
CA ARG A 34 -22.57 -50.54 4.87
C ARG A 34 -23.20 -50.15 6.20
N ARG A 35 -24.40 -49.57 6.18
CA ARG A 35 -25.51 -50.06 7.00
C ARG A 35 -26.87 -49.59 6.48
N ALA A 36 -27.80 -50.54 6.50
CA ALA A 36 -29.13 -50.54 5.90
C ALA A 36 -30.20 -49.81 6.75
N THR A 37 -31.27 -49.53 6.06
CA THR A 37 -32.72 -49.60 6.35
C THR A 37 -33.40 -48.25 6.67
N ARG A 38 -34.28 -47.81 5.80
CA ARG A 38 -35.74 -47.98 5.92
C ARG A 38 -36.45 -47.25 4.78
N ALA A 39 -37.20 -48.02 4.00
CA ALA A 39 -38.05 -47.56 2.91
C ALA A 39 -39.30 -46.88 3.46
N VAL A 40 -39.67 -45.71 2.95
CA VAL A 40 -41.04 -45.18 2.94
C VAL A 40 -41.42 -44.91 1.50
N ARG A 41 -42.45 -45.65 1.08
CA ARG A 41 -43.05 -45.57 -0.27
C ARG A 41 -44.05 -44.44 -0.28
N VAL A 42 -43.91 -43.47 -1.12
CA VAL A 42 -45.01 -42.56 -1.54
C VAL A 42 -45.09 -42.53 -3.06
N ARG A 43 -46.28 -42.53 -3.49
CA ARG A 43 -46.88 -42.84 -4.78
C ARG A 43 -46.51 -41.86 -5.86
N ALA A 44 -46.26 -42.33 -7.06
CA ALA A 44 -46.06 -41.57 -8.28
C ALA A 44 -47.35 -40.94 -8.77
N GLU A 45 -47.30 -39.68 -9.19
CA GLU A 45 -48.16 -39.11 -10.21
C GLU A 45 -47.27 -38.54 -11.33
N SER A 46 -47.65 -38.91 -12.54
CA SER A 46 -47.02 -38.66 -13.79
C SER A 46 -47.22 -37.25 -14.28
N GLY A 47 -46.16 -36.48 -14.49
CA GLY A 47 -46.13 -35.25 -15.25
C GLY A 47 -44.79 -35.18 -15.95
N GLY A 48 -44.79 -35.37 -17.28
CA GLY A 48 -43.56 -35.34 -18.05
C GLY A 48 -43.01 -33.93 -18.18
N GLU A 49 -41.81 -33.79 -17.76
CA GLU A 49 -40.98 -32.61 -18.09
C GLU A 49 -39.53 -33.13 -18.27
N SER A 50 -38.99 -32.81 -19.44
CA SER A 50 -37.68 -33.27 -19.91
C SER A 50 -36.57 -32.83 -18.93
N ALA A 51 -35.78 -33.79 -18.47
CA ALA A 51 -34.56 -33.54 -17.67
C ALA A 51 -33.57 -32.67 -18.46
N PRO A 52 -33.02 -31.59 -17.87
CA PRO A 52 -31.89 -30.90 -18.47
C PRO A 52 -30.65 -31.76 -18.41
N THR A 53 -29.96 -31.82 -19.55
CA THR A 53 -28.67 -32.50 -19.73
C THR A 53 -27.62 -31.99 -18.77
N SER A 54 -26.80 -32.90 -18.25
CA SER A 54 -25.81 -32.74 -17.18
C SER A 54 -24.57 -31.91 -17.53
N GLU A 55 -24.67 -30.88 -18.37
CA GLU A 55 -23.53 -30.02 -18.74
C GLU A 55 -23.58 -28.60 -18.09
N ASP A 56 -24.69 -28.18 -17.46
CA ASP A 56 -24.86 -26.83 -16.89
C ASP A 56 -24.69 -26.74 -15.36
N ALA A 57 -24.10 -27.76 -14.72
CA ALA A 57 -23.81 -27.73 -13.28
C ALA A 57 -22.39 -27.15 -12.99
N ALA A 58 -21.94 -26.15 -13.77
CA ALA A 58 -20.72 -25.42 -13.50
C ALA A 58 -21.05 -24.06 -12.92
N THR A 59 -20.76 -23.89 -11.62
CA THR A 59 -20.54 -22.61 -10.94
C THR A 59 -21.69 -21.62 -10.91
N SER A 60 -22.75 -21.89 -10.14
CA SER A 60 -23.65 -20.85 -9.64
C SER A 60 -23.11 -20.19 -8.35
N GLY A 61 -21.86 -19.73 -8.38
CA GLY A 61 -21.35 -18.80 -7.40
C GLY A 61 -22.01 -17.44 -7.61
N THR A 62 -22.55 -16.82 -6.56
CA THR A 62 -23.04 -15.44 -6.66
C THR A 62 -21.95 -14.58 -7.28
N PRO A 63 -22.20 -13.83 -8.39
CA PRO A 63 -21.16 -13.06 -9.05
C PRO A 63 -20.57 -12.04 -8.07
N VAL A 64 -19.24 -11.99 -7.98
CA VAL A 64 -18.53 -11.07 -7.10
C VAL A 64 -18.83 -9.63 -7.54
N ARG A 65 -19.24 -8.78 -6.59
CA ARG A 65 -19.55 -7.38 -6.90
C ARG A 65 -18.27 -6.64 -7.28
N LYS A 66 -18.28 -5.91 -8.40
CA LYS A 66 -17.13 -5.05 -8.82
C LYS A 66 -16.75 -4.00 -7.77
N THR A 67 -17.68 -3.65 -6.87
CA THR A 67 -17.46 -2.71 -5.77
C THR A 67 -16.81 -3.34 -4.54
N SER A 68 -16.61 -4.67 -4.48
CA SER A 68 -15.98 -5.31 -3.34
C SER A 68 -14.47 -5.18 -3.41
N MET A 69 -13.85 -4.64 -2.35
CA MET A 69 -12.40 -4.50 -2.29
C MET A 69 -11.79 -4.91 -0.95
N LEU A 70 -10.56 -5.41 -1.00
CA LEU A 70 -9.73 -5.70 0.15
C LEU A 70 -8.60 -4.68 0.21
N VAL A 71 -8.48 -3.98 1.34
CA VAL A 71 -7.33 -3.10 1.61
C VAL A 71 -6.40 -3.78 2.61
N ILE A 72 -5.16 -4.03 2.17
CA ILE A 72 -4.06 -4.53 2.99
C ILE A 72 -3.23 -3.33 3.43
N GLY A 73 -2.83 -3.28 4.71
CA GLY A 73 -2.19 -2.09 5.27
C GLY A 73 -3.18 -0.96 5.60
N ALA A 74 -4.46 -1.27 5.79
CA ALA A 74 -5.57 -0.33 6.03
C ALA A 74 -5.36 0.61 7.23
N THR A 75 -4.55 0.24 8.22
CA THR A 75 -4.23 1.07 9.40
C THR A 75 -3.08 2.05 9.16
N GLY A 76 -2.36 1.93 8.05
CA GLY A 76 -1.25 2.81 7.67
C GLY A 76 -1.71 4.19 7.21
N THR A 77 -0.76 5.11 7.04
CA THR A 77 -1.04 6.50 6.63
C THR A 77 -1.79 6.57 5.30
N LEU A 78 -1.33 5.85 4.28
CA LEU A 78 -2.02 5.79 3.00
C LEU A 78 -3.27 4.90 3.05
N GLY A 79 -3.14 3.68 3.64
CA GLY A 79 -4.22 2.70 3.64
C GLY A 79 -5.52 3.23 4.25
N ARG A 80 -5.44 4.01 5.35
CA ARG A 80 -6.63 4.64 5.96
C ARG A 80 -7.31 5.65 5.05
N GLN A 81 -6.57 6.39 4.23
CA GLN A 81 -7.14 7.34 3.27
C GLN A 81 -7.84 6.59 2.13
N VAL A 82 -7.24 5.50 1.66
CA VAL A 82 -7.86 4.62 0.66
C VAL A 82 -9.17 4.03 1.19
N VAL A 83 -9.18 3.50 2.43
CA VAL A 83 -10.39 2.95 3.06
C VAL A 83 -11.46 4.02 3.17
N ARG A 84 -11.13 5.20 3.72
CA ARG A 84 -12.06 6.30 3.88
C ARG A 84 -12.69 6.71 2.55
N ARG A 85 -11.83 6.98 1.57
CA ARG A 85 -12.26 7.38 0.24
C ARG A 85 -13.12 6.33 -0.45
N ALA A 86 -12.75 5.05 -0.33
CA ALA A 86 -13.51 3.96 -0.92
C ALA A 86 -14.91 3.83 -0.31
N LEU A 87 -15.04 3.96 1.01
CA LEU A 87 -16.34 3.97 1.69
C LEU A 87 -17.20 5.16 1.27
N ASP A 88 -16.60 6.36 1.19
CA ASP A 88 -17.29 7.59 0.75
C ASP A 88 -17.80 7.46 -0.70
N GLU A 89 -17.13 6.67 -1.56
CA GLU A 89 -17.52 6.37 -2.94
C GLU A 89 -18.45 5.13 -3.06
N GLY A 90 -18.89 4.55 -1.93
CA GLY A 90 -19.85 3.45 -1.88
C GLY A 90 -19.29 2.06 -2.17
N TYR A 91 -17.97 1.86 -2.02
CA TYR A 91 -17.38 0.54 -2.11
C TYR A 91 -17.66 -0.30 -0.85
N ASP A 92 -17.79 -1.60 -1.04
CA ASP A 92 -17.80 -2.60 0.04
C ASP A 92 -16.35 -2.91 0.44
N VAL A 93 -15.88 -2.26 1.50
CA VAL A 93 -14.47 -2.28 1.89
C VAL A 93 -14.22 -3.29 2.99
N ARG A 94 -13.37 -4.25 2.70
CA ARG A 94 -12.79 -5.16 3.67
C ARG A 94 -11.35 -4.75 3.98
N CYS A 95 -10.99 -4.74 5.26
CA CYS A 95 -9.66 -4.40 5.73
C CYS A 95 -8.97 -5.62 6.32
N LEU A 96 -7.80 -5.99 5.81
CA LEU A 96 -6.95 -6.99 6.45
C LEU A 96 -6.24 -6.32 7.62
N VAL A 97 -6.49 -6.83 8.82
CA VAL A 97 -5.91 -6.32 10.07
C VAL A 97 -5.17 -7.42 10.80
N ARG A 98 -4.04 -7.09 11.41
CA ARG A 98 -3.31 -8.06 12.24
C ARG A 98 -4.02 -8.27 13.57
N PRO A 99 -4.01 -9.50 14.15
CA PRO A 99 -4.51 -9.75 15.49
C PRO A 99 -3.65 -8.99 16.51
N ARG A 100 -4.13 -7.85 16.99
CA ARG A 100 -3.44 -6.98 17.97
C ARG A 100 -4.45 -6.46 18.99
N GLN A 101 -3.95 -6.15 20.21
CA GLN A 101 -4.75 -5.53 21.28
C GLN A 101 -5.17 -4.09 20.96
N ASN A 102 -4.55 -3.42 19.98
CA ASN A 102 -4.83 -2.03 19.62
C ASN A 102 -5.46 -1.86 18.24
N PRO A 103 -6.32 -0.87 18.10
CA PRO A 103 -7.60 -1.06 17.47
C PRO A 103 -7.56 -0.71 15.98
N ALA A 104 -8.04 -1.62 15.21
CA ALA A 104 -8.63 -1.32 13.93
C ALA A 104 -10.12 -0.95 14.05
N ASP A 105 -10.59 -0.65 15.29
CA ASP A 105 -12.01 -0.37 15.58
C ASP A 105 -12.51 0.83 14.78
N PHE A 106 -11.71 1.87 14.64
CA PHE A 106 -12.04 3.04 13.83
C PHE A 106 -12.38 2.68 12.36
N LEU A 107 -11.82 1.60 11.81
CA LEU A 107 -12.18 1.14 10.46
C LEU A 107 -13.61 0.61 10.41
N ARG A 108 -14.04 -0.09 11.47
CA ARG A 108 -15.43 -0.56 11.62
C ARG A 108 -16.39 0.58 11.87
N ASP A 109 -15.96 1.56 12.68
CA ASP A 109 -16.75 2.78 12.95
C ASP A 109 -16.98 3.58 11.67
N TRP A 110 -16.07 3.51 10.70
CA TRP A 110 -16.25 4.11 9.37
C TRP A 110 -17.16 3.28 8.44
N GLY A 111 -17.46 2.03 8.78
CA GLY A 111 -18.29 1.12 7.99
C GLY A 111 -17.54 0.03 7.25
N ALA A 112 -16.22 -0.12 7.42
CA ALA A 112 -15.46 -1.19 6.81
C ALA A 112 -15.61 -2.51 7.58
N THR A 113 -15.57 -3.63 6.86
CA THR A 113 -15.46 -4.96 7.45
C THR A 113 -13.99 -5.28 7.76
N THR A 114 -13.68 -5.77 8.95
CA THR A 114 -12.31 -6.17 9.29
C THR A 114 -12.17 -7.68 9.30
N VAL A 115 -11.08 -8.20 8.72
CA VAL A 115 -10.70 -9.61 8.76
C VAL A 115 -9.31 -9.73 9.36
N SER A 116 -9.18 -10.59 10.38
CA SER A 116 -7.91 -10.81 11.06
C SER A 116 -7.06 -11.80 10.26
N ALA A 117 -5.87 -11.36 9.83
CA ALA A 117 -4.87 -12.20 9.20
C ALA A 117 -3.46 -11.60 9.41
N ASP A 118 -2.44 -12.45 9.28
CA ASP A 118 -1.04 -12.06 9.39
C ASP A 118 -0.33 -12.33 8.07
N LEU A 119 0.25 -11.30 7.46
CA LEU A 119 0.94 -11.42 6.18
C LEU A 119 2.13 -12.37 6.23
N THR A 120 2.74 -12.57 7.40
CA THR A 120 3.83 -13.53 7.61
C THR A 120 3.34 -14.98 7.78
N LYS A 121 2.01 -15.19 7.79
CA LYS A 121 1.34 -16.48 7.95
C LYS A 121 0.38 -16.71 6.80
N PRO A 122 0.87 -17.20 5.63
CA PRO A 122 0.08 -17.33 4.40
C PRO A 122 -1.22 -18.12 4.58
N GLU A 123 -1.25 -19.09 5.50
CA GLU A 123 -2.43 -19.89 5.82
C GLU A 123 -3.60 -19.08 6.40
N THR A 124 -3.33 -17.88 6.91
CA THR A 124 -4.36 -16.97 7.47
C THR A 124 -4.99 -16.06 6.42
N LEU A 125 -4.42 -15.98 5.21
CA LEU A 125 -4.83 -15.02 4.18
C LEU A 125 -6.15 -15.36 3.48
N PRO A 126 -6.44 -16.62 3.08
CA PRO A 126 -7.56 -16.93 2.22
C PRO A 126 -8.92 -16.38 2.67
N PRO A 127 -9.29 -16.38 3.97
CA PRO A 127 -10.58 -15.84 4.42
C PRO A 127 -10.78 -14.35 4.08
N ALA A 128 -9.68 -13.57 4.02
CA ALA A 128 -9.76 -12.14 3.68
C ALA A 128 -10.12 -11.90 2.21
N PHE A 129 -9.84 -12.86 1.32
CA PHE A 129 -9.99 -12.72 -0.13
C PHE A 129 -11.35 -13.23 -0.67
N VAL A 130 -12.12 -13.97 0.14
CA VAL A 130 -13.40 -14.55 -0.29
C VAL A 130 -14.38 -13.46 -0.73
N GLY A 131 -14.86 -13.53 -1.99
CA GLY A 131 -15.84 -12.59 -2.51
C GLY A 131 -15.31 -11.17 -2.74
N VAL A 132 -14.00 -11.00 -2.87
CA VAL A 132 -13.33 -9.74 -3.19
C VAL A 132 -13.07 -9.67 -4.70
N HIS A 133 -13.33 -8.50 -5.31
CA HIS A 133 -13.02 -8.23 -6.71
C HIS A 133 -11.63 -7.59 -6.87
N THR A 134 -11.33 -6.60 -6.03
CA THR A 134 -10.10 -5.80 -6.13
C THR A 134 -9.30 -5.83 -4.83
N VAL A 135 -8.01 -6.06 -4.92
CA VAL A 135 -7.08 -5.93 -3.79
C VAL A 135 -6.27 -4.64 -3.94
N ILE A 136 -6.18 -3.86 -2.88
CA ILE A 136 -5.29 -2.69 -2.78
C ILE A 136 -4.26 -2.97 -1.68
N ASP A 137 -3.01 -3.12 -2.06
CA ASP A 137 -1.93 -3.45 -1.14
C ASP A 137 -1.07 -2.23 -0.81
N ALA A 138 -1.40 -1.58 0.31
CA ALA A 138 -0.67 -0.46 0.90
C ALA A 138 0.21 -0.89 2.09
N SER A 139 0.51 -2.18 2.23
CA SER A 139 1.34 -2.67 3.32
C SER A 139 2.83 -2.55 3.00
N THR A 140 3.61 -2.26 4.03
CA THR A 140 5.07 -2.26 4.02
C THR A 140 5.57 -2.54 5.44
N ALA A 141 6.80 -3.00 5.57
CA ALA A 141 7.42 -3.29 6.85
C ALA A 141 7.55 -2.03 7.71
N ARG A 142 7.27 -2.18 9.01
CA ARG A 142 7.55 -1.14 10.00
C ARG A 142 9.04 -1.14 10.36
N PRO A 143 9.52 -0.08 11.03
CA PRO A 143 10.90 -0.01 11.47
C PRO A 143 11.40 -1.21 12.29
N GLU A 144 10.54 -1.83 13.06
CA GLU A 144 10.83 -2.99 13.90
C GLU A 144 10.65 -4.35 13.21
N GLU A 145 10.14 -4.37 11.97
CA GLU A 145 9.83 -5.59 11.23
C GLU A 145 10.93 -5.93 10.21
N ASP A 146 11.00 -7.21 9.85
CA ASP A 146 11.88 -7.65 8.76
C ASP A 146 11.27 -7.24 7.41
N SER A 147 11.97 -6.35 6.70
CA SER A 147 11.57 -5.85 5.39
C SER A 147 11.47 -6.97 4.35
N TYR A 148 12.35 -7.97 4.39
CA TYR A 148 12.33 -9.08 3.43
C TYR A 148 11.08 -9.95 3.65
N ALA A 149 10.76 -10.26 4.90
CA ALA A 149 9.57 -11.04 5.23
C ALA A 149 8.27 -10.32 4.82
N ILE A 150 8.19 -8.99 4.97
CA ILE A 150 6.96 -8.22 4.68
C ILE A 150 6.92 -7.71 3.24
N ASP A 151 7.99 -7.09 2.74
CA ASP A 151 7.99 -6.42 1.43
C ASP A 151 8.34 -7.37 0.27
N TRP A 152 8.72 -8.62 0.57
CA TRP A 152 8.95 -9.65 -0.44
C TRP A 152 8.14 -10.94 -0.21
N GLU A 153 8.44 -11.71 0.82
CA GLU A 153 7.81 -13.03 1.01
C GLU A 153 6.30 -12.92 1.20
N ALA A 154 5.85 -12.02 2.06
CA ALA A 154 4.43 -11.78 2.29
C ALA A 154 3.72 -11.23 1.04
N LYS A 155 4.39 -10.40 0.21
CA LYS A 155 3.84 -9.94 -1.07
C LYS A 155 3.64 -11.09 -2.04
N CYS A 156 4.63 -11.97 -2.16
CA CYS A 156 4.50 -13.18 -2.99
C CYS A 156 3.32 -14.04 -2.54
N ALA A 157 3.20 -14.31 -1.24
CA ALA A 157 2.11 -15.09 -0.68
C ALA A 157 0.74 -14.43 -0.91
N THR A 158 0.65 -13.11 -0.76
CA THR A 158 -0.57 -12.33 -0.97
C THR A 158 -1.00 -12.37 -2.44
N ILE A 159 -0.07 -12.18 -3.38
CA ILE A 159 -0.33 -12.23 -4.82
C ILE A 159 -0.73 -13.66 -5.25
N GLN A 160 -0.07 -14.69 -4.72
CA GLN A 160 -0.44 -16.08 -4.97
C GLN A 160 -1.85 -16.38 -4.47
N THR A 161 -2.17 -15.94 -3.25
CA THR A 161 -3.51 -16.12 -2.68
C THR A 161 -4.55 -15.39 -3.53
N ALA A 162 -4.29 -14.16 -3.94
CA ALA A 162 -5.18 -13.38 -4.80
C ALA A 162 -5.45 -14.10 -6.14
N ALA A 163 -4.40 -14.58 -6.80
CA ALA A 163 -4.52 -15.32 -8.05
C ALA A 163 -5.30 -16.63 -7.88
N ALA A 164 -5.03 -17.39 -6.81
CA ALA A 164 -5.72 -18.65 -6.51
C ALA A 164 -7.19 -18.44 -6.18
N MET A 165 -7.55 -17.30 -5.57
CA MET A 165 -8.92 -16.92 -5.21
C MET A 165 -9.69 -16.21 -6.35
N GLY A 166 -9.07 -16.04 -7.53
CA GLY A 166 -9.71 -15.43 -8.69
C GLY A 166 -9.94 -13.93 -8.57
N ILE A 167 -9.09 -13.22 -7.85
CA ILE A 167 -9.14 -11.75 -7.77
C ILE A 167 -8.95 -11.16 -9.16
N SER A 168 -9.83 -10.22 -9.54
CA SER A 168 -9.83 -9.62 -10.86
C SER A 168 -8.75 -8.55 -11.02
N ARG A 169 -8.52 -7.72 -9.98
CA ARG A 169 -7.55 -6.61 -10.04
C ARG A 169 -6.70 -6.53 -8.76
N TYR A 170 -5.39 -6.33 -8.94
CA TYR A 170 -4.45 -6.08 -7.84
C TYR A 170 -3.76 -4.73 -8.00
N VAL A 171 -3.96 -3.81 -7.05
CA VAL A 171 -3.28 -2.51 -7.02
C VAL A 171 -2.13 -2.57 -6.03
N PHE A 172 -0.95 -2.17 -6.48
CA PHE A 172 0.29 -2.22 -5.69
C PHE A 172 0.98 -0.85 -5.66
N TYR A 173 1.41 -0.43 -4.47
CA TYR A 173 2.21 0.78 -4.33
C TYR A 173 3.69 0.45 -4.32
N SER A 174 4.39 1.04 -5.28
CA SER A 174 5.82 0.93 -5.47
C SER A 174 6.51 2.28 -5.26
N ILE A 175 7.80 2.34 -5.51
CA ILE A 175 8.61 3.54 -5.34
C ILE A 175 9.08 3.98 -6.73
N ASP A 176 9.02 5.30 -6.99
CA ASP A 176 9.57 5.85 -8.23
C ASP A 176 11.06 5.48 -8.38
N GLN A 177 11.47 5.19 -9.61
CA GLN A 177 12.83 4.77 -9.97
C GLN A 177 13.35 3.50 -9.28
N CYS A 178 12.47 2.65 -8.71
CA CYS A 178 12.91 1.39 -8.09
C CYS A 178 13.61 0.43 -9.07
N ASP A 179 13.34 0.55 -10.36
CA ASP A 179 14.00 -0.19 -11.44
C ASP A 179 15.43 0.29 -11.71
N LYS A 180 15.76 1.55 -11.39
CA LYS A 180 17.07 2.17 -11.59
C LYS A 180 18.01 1.96 -10.38
N HIS A 181 17.46 1.93 -9.17
CA HIS A 181 18.22 1.86 -7.91
C HIS A 181 18.07 0.50 -7.22
N ARG A 182 18.36 -0.56 -7.97
CA ARG A 182 18.23 -1.95 -7.50
C ARG A 182 19.31 -2.39 -6.50
N GLU A 183 20.32 -1.58 -6.29
CA GLU A 183 21.31 -1.73 -5.22
C GLU A 183 20.73 -1.40 -3.82
N VAL A 184 19.59 -0.72 -3.77
CA VAL A 184 18.85 -0.45 -2.55
C VAL A 184 17.86 -1.59 -2.28
N PRO A 185 17.97 -2.33 -1.16
CA PRO A 185 17.17 -3.53 -0.93
C PRO A 185 15.67 -3.31 -1.04
N LEU A 186 15.14 -2.25 -0.43
CA LEU A 186 13.70 -1.94 -0.50
C LEU A 186 13.25 -1.67 -1.93
N MET A 187 14.00 -0.87 -2.70
CA MET A 187 13.65 -0.57 -4.10
C MET A 187 13.73 -1.82 -4.96
N ASN A 188 14.73 -2.67 -4.74
CA ASN A 188 14.85 -3.95 -5.44
C ASN A 188 13.68 -4.90 -5.13
N MET A 189 13.23 -4.97 -3.88
CA MET A 189 12.05 -5.76 -3.49
C MET A 189 10.78 -5.22 -4.16
N LYS A 190 10.57 -3.90 -4.15
CA LYS A 190 9.43 -3.27 -4.85
C LYS A 190 9.43 -3.60 -6.34
N TYR A 191 10.57 -3.44 -7.01
CA TYR A 191 10.72 -3.82 -8.41
C TYR A 191 10.46 -5.32 -8.66
N ALA A 192 10.96 -6.20 -7.79
CA ALA A 192 10.74 -7.63 -7.91
C ALA A 192 9.25 -7.99 -7.78
N VAL A 193 8.50 -7.31 -6.89
CA VAL A 193 7.04 -7.49 -6.76
C VAL A 193 6.31 -7.01 -8.02
N GLU A 194 6.72 -5.89 -8.64
CA GLU A 194 6.18 -5.44 -9.92
C GLU A 194 6.33 -6.51 -11.00
N GLU A 195 7.54 -7.10 -11.12
CA GLU A 195 7.80 -8.18 -12.08
C GLU A 195 6.99 -9.44 -11.75
N TYR A 196 6.77 -9.72 -10.47
CA TYR A 196 5.96 -10.86 -10.03
C TYR A 196 4.48 -10.68 -10.38
N LEU A 197 3.94 -9.47 -10.23
CA LEU A 197 2.57 -9.13 -10.65
C LEU A 197 2.36 -9.31 -12.15
N LYS A 198 3.32 -8.92 -12.98
CA LYS A 198 3.24 -9.08 -14.45
C LYS A 198 3.06 -10.53 -14.90
N VAL A 199 3.58 -11.50 -14.12
CA VAL A 199 3.48 -12.93 -14.44
C VAL A 199 2.37 -13.63 -13.66
N SER A 200 1.63 -12.93 -12.80
CA SER A 200 0.60 -13.51 -11.93
C SER A 200 -0.63 -14.00 -12.69
N GLY A 201 -0.91 -13.43 -13.86
CA GLY A 201 -2.10 -13.71 -14.65
C GLY A 201 -3.35 -12.94 -14.19
N MET A 202 -3.24 -12.05 -13.20
CA MET A 202 -4.27 -11.12 -12.79
C MET A 202 -4.06 -9.77 -13.47
N ASP A 203 -5.13 -9.00 -13.66
CA ASP A 203 -4.97 -7.59 -13.98
C ASP A 203 -4.34 -6.87 -12.79
N TYR A 204 -3.32 -6.07 -13.06
CA TYR A 204 -2.64 -5.29 -12.04
C TYR A 204 -2.61 -3.81 -12.36
N THR A 205 -2.43 -3.00 -11.35
CA THR A 205 -2.07 -1.58 -11.48
C THR A 205 -0.96 -1.29 -10.47
N VAL A 206 0.20 -0.85 -10.96
CA VAL A 206 1.30 -0.43 -10.09
C VAL A 206 1.35 1.09 -10.07
N LEU A 207 1.32 1.65 -8.86
CA LEU A 207 1.44 3.08 -8.61
C LEU A 207 2.79 3.34 -7.95
N ARG A 208 3.75 3.87 -8.71
CA ARG A 208 5.07 4.29 -8.20
C ARG A 208 4.96 5.68 -7.60
N LEU A 209 5.32 5.81 -6.33
CA LEU A 209 5.17 7.06 -5.57
C LEU A 209 6.51 7.77 -5.46
N CYS A 210 6.53 9.09 -5.70
CA CYS A 210 7.72 9.93 -5.51
C CYS A 210 7.96 10.25 -4.03
N GLY A 211 6.94 10.56 -3.27
CA GLY A 211 7.02 10.84 -1.83
C GLY A 211 5.69 11.33 -1.27
N PHE A 212 5.59 11.36 0.06
CA PHE A 212 4.39 11.83 0.77
C PHE A 212 4.62 13.14 1.51
N MET A 213 3.60 14.00 1.58
CA MET A 213 3.62 15.24 2.34
C MET A 213 3.53 15.00 3.86
N GLN A 214 2.86 13.93 4.31
CA GLN A 214 2.61 13.66 5.72
C GLN A 214 3.87 13.57 6.60
N PRO A 215 4.96 12.90 6.20
CA PRO A 215 6.19 12.88 6.99
C PRO A 215 6.85 14.25 7.16
N LEU A 216 6.60 15.20 6.25
CA LEU A 216 7.20 16.52 6.30
C LEU A 216 6.71 17.33 7.52
N ILE A 217 5.51 17.01 8.03
CA ILE A 217 4.97 17.65 9.23
C ILE A 217 5.87 17.36 10.44
N ALA A 218 6.11 16.08 10.74
CA ALA A 218 6.95 15.70 11.88
C ALA A 218 8.44 15.97 11.62
N GLY A 219 8.87 15.92 10.36
CA GLY A 219 10.26 16.12 9.97
C GLY A 219 10.69 17.60 9.96
N TYR A 220 9.79 18.51 9.60
CA TYR A 220 10.14 19.91 9.38
C TYR A 220 9.16 20.91 10.01
N ALA A 221 7.84 20.76 9.81
CA ALA A 221 6.89 21.76 10.26
C ALA A 221 6.83 21.89 11.79
N VAL A 222 6.74 20.77 12.51
CA VAL A 222 6.71 20.74 13.99
C VAL A 222 8.03 21.24 14.57
N PRO A 223 9.21 20.75 14.16
CA PRO A 223 10.49 21.26 14.67
C PRO A 223 10.69 22.77 14.45
N VAL A 224 10.25 23.32 13.30
CA VAL A 224 10.32 24.77 13.08
C VAL A 224 9.44 25.51 14.09
N LEU A 225 8.20 25.08 14.32
CA LEU A 225 7.29 25.70 15.29
C LEU A 225 7.79 25.60 16.73
N GLU A 226 8.45 24.51 17.09
CA GLU A 226 8.96 24.25 18.45
C GLU A 226 10.42 24.70 18.62
N GLU A 227 11.00 25.34 17.62
CA GLU A 227 12.40 25.78 17.58
C GLU A 227 13.40 24.65 17.88
N GLN A 228 13.06 23.41 17.50
CA GLN A 228 13.91 22.24 17.68
C GLN A 228 14.98 22.13 16.58
N PRO A 229 16.13 21.49 16.86
CA PRO A 229 17.12 21.23 15.83
C PRO A 229 16.56 20.36 14.69
N LEU A 230 16.80 20.79 13.46
CA LEU A 230 16.47 20.07 12.24
C LEU A 230 17.70 19.42 11.64
N TRP A 231 17.53 18.23 11.09
CA TRP A 231 18.55 17.58 10.28
C TRP A 231 18.27 17.85 8.82
N GLY A 232 19.16 18.53 8.14
CA GLY A 232 19.13 18.77 6.70
C GLY A 232 20.29 18.05 6.00
N THR A 233 20.09 17.71 4.75
CA THR A 233 21.16 17.27 3.85
C THR A 233 21.47 18.38 2.86
N ASP A 234 22.74 18.53 2.53
CA ASP A 234 23.22 19.53 1.58
C ASP A 234 23.39 18.89 0.20
N ASP A 235 22.27 18.49 -0.40
CA ASP A 235 22.24 17.83 -1.70
C ASP A 235 21.14 18.42 -2.59
N ASP A 236 21.18 18.07 -3.87
CA ASP A 236 20.22 18.55 -4.89
C ASP A 236 19.04 17.61 -5.11
N THR A 237 18.79 16.67 -4.19
CA THR A 237 17.64 15.76 -4.28
C THR A 237 16.35 16.56 -4.26
N ARG A 238 15.48 16.26 -5.21
CA ARG A 238 14.17 16.89 -5.33
C ARG A 238 13.09 15.83 -5.32
N THR A 239 12.00 16.11 -4.62
CA THR A 239 10.87 15.19 -4.53
C THR A 239 9.56 15.92 -4.81
N ALA A 240 8.79 15.39 -5.74
CA ALA A 240 7.42 15.84 -6.03
C ALA A 240 6.45 15.13 -5.05
N TYR A 241 6.27 15.73 -3.88
CA TYR A 241 5.46 15.16 -2.80
C TYR A 241 3.97 15.17 -3.13
N LEU A 242 3.25 14.16 -2.65
CA LEU A 242 1.80 13.99 -2.78
C LEU A 242 1.12 13.90 -1.41
N ASP A 243 -0.06 14.48 -1.29
CA ASP A 243 -0.97 14.17 -0.18
C ASP A 243 -1.50 12.74 -0.34
N THR A 244 -1.52 11.97 0.73
CA THR A 244 -2.08 10.61 0.74
C THR A 244 -3.58 10.58 0.42
N GLN A 245 -4.32 11.67 0.60
CA GLN A 245 -5.71 11.79 0.17
C GLN A 245 -5.80 11.83 -1.35
N ASP A 246 -4.92 12.58 -2.02
CA ASP A 246 -4.86 12.63 -3.48
C ASP A 246 -4.40 11.29 -4.06
N VAL A 247 -3.43 10.63 -3.44
CA VAL A 247 -3.04 9.26 -3.81
C VAL A 247 -4.23 8.30 -3.70
N ALA A 248 -5.04 8.39 -2.64
CA ALA A 248 -6.25 7.58 -2.51
C ALA A 248 -7.28 7.89 -3.62
N LYS A 249 -7.49 9.17 -3.96
CA LYS A 249 -8.34 9.61 -5.07
C LYS A 249 -7.85 9.03 -6.41
N MET A 250 -6.55 9.15 -6.70
CA MET A 250 -5.93 8.60 -7.92
C MET A 250 -6.03 7.07 -7.96
N THR A 251 -5.89 6.40 -6.82
CA THR A 251 -6.02 4.94 -6.70
C THR A 251 -7.42 4.47 -7.09
N LEU A 252 -8.46 5.12 -6.57
CA LEU A 252 -9.84 4.75 -6.91
C LEU A 252 -10.19 5.14 -8.36
N ALA A 253 -9.62 6.24 -8.87
CA ALA A 253 -9.73 6.56 -10.29
C ALA A 253 -9.12 5.44 -11.16
N ALA A 254 -7.95 4.90 -10.78
CA ALA A 254 -7.31 3.79 -11.47
C ALA A 254 -8.14 2.49 -11.38
N VAL A 255 -8.76 2.21 -10.21
CA VAL A 255 -9.61 1.01 -10.03
C VAL A 255 -10.84 1.05 -10.96
N ARG A 256 -11.42 2.23 -11.16
CA ARG A 256 -12.63 2.41 -12.01
C ARG A 256 -12.37 2.31 -13.51
N ARG A 257 -11.11 2.37 -13.94
CA ARG A 257 -10.72 2.47 -15.35
C ARG A 257 -10.01 1.24 -15.83
N ASP A 258 -10.53 0.65 -16.89
CA ASP A 258 -9.90 -0.51 -17.53
C ASP A 258 -8.57 -0.11 -18.21
N GLU A 259 -8.44 1.16 -18.64
CA GLU A 259 -7.22 1.71 -19.22
C GLU A 259 -6.03 1.72 -18.24
N ALA A 260 -6.29 1.68 -16.93
CA ALA A 260 -5.26 1.57 -15.89
C ALA A 260 -4.85 0.11 -15.60
N ALA A 261 -5.53 -0.87 -16.21
CA ALA A 261 -5.18 -2.28 -16.07
C ALA A 261 -3.84 -2.58 -16.76
N ASN A 262 -3.03 -3.40 -16.10
CA ASN A 262 -1.73 -3.85 -16.57
C ASN A 262 -0.74 -2.70 -16.84
N LYS A 263 -0.92 -1.57 -16.14
CA LYS A 263 -0.02 -0.42 -16.22
C LYS A 263 0.80 -0.21 -14.95
N ILE A 264 1.99 0.34 -15.16
CA ILE A 264 2.84 0.93 -14.13
C ILE A 264 2.80 2.43 -14.38
N MET A 265 2.33 3.20 -13.42
CA MET A 265 2.20 4.66 -13.49
C MET A 265 2.95 5.30 -12.34
N THR A 266 3.72 6.33 -12.59
CA THR A 266 4.30 7.15 -11.52
C THR A 266 3.28 8.20 -11.09
N LEU A 267 3.13 8.38 -9.78
CA LEU A 267 2.35 9.45 -9.17
C LEU A 267 3.31 10.46 -8.54
N ALA A 268 3.24 11.67 -9.02
CA ALA A 268 4.06 12.80 -8.58
C ALA A 268 3.17 14.00 -8.26
N GLY A 269 3.57 14.81 -7.29
CA GLY A 269 2.92 16.09 -7.02
C GLY A 269 3.20 17.11 -8.13
N PRO A 270 2.46 18.22 -8.16
CA PRO A 270 2.56 19.22 -9.24
C PRO A 270 3.96 19.86 -9.34
N LYS A 271 4.71 19.91 -8.24
CA LYS A 271 6.03 20.52 -8.20
C LYS A 271 6.96 19.73 -7.29
N SER A 272 8.24 19.63 -7.66
CA SER A 272 9.28 19.03 -6.84
C SER A 272 10.00 20.06 -5.97
N TYR A 273 10.39 19.64 -4.77
CA TYR A 273 11.06 20.46 -3.76
C TYR A 273 12.33 19.79 -3.26
N SER A 274 13.37 20.57 -3.02
CA SER A 274 14.51 20.15 -2.22
C SER A 274 14.18 20.25 -0.72
N VAL A 275 14.97 19.59 0.12
CA VAL A 275 14.83 19.71 1.60
C VAL A 275 14.93 21.16 2.06
N ARG A 276 15.85 21.94 1.49
CA ARG A 276 15.99 23.38 1.80
C ARG A 276 14.74 24.17 1.46
N GLU A 277 14.12 23.93 0.30
CA GLU A 277 12.89 24.61 -0.10
C GLU A 277 11.71 24.24 0.82
N VAL A 278 11.62 22.97 1.28
CA VAL A 278 10.62 22.54 2.28
C VAL A 278 10.83 23.27 3.61
N ILE A 279 12.07 23.35 4.11
CA ILE A 279 12.41 24.06 5.35
C ILE A 279 12.05 25.54 5.21
N ALA A 280 12.49 26.22 4.13
CA ALA A 280 12.19 27.61 3.89
C ALA A 280 10.66 27.89 3.82
N LEU A 281 9.90 26.97 3.27
CA LEU A 281 8.43 27.08 3.26
C LEU A 281 7.85 26.95 4.68
N CYS A 282 8.36 26.03 5.50
CA CYS A 282 7.94 25.89 6.91
C CYS A 282 8.32 27.12 7.74
N GLU A 283 9.50 27.70 7.54
CA GLU A 283 9.93 28.95 8.20
C GLU A 283 8.99 30.12 7.85
N LYS A 284 8.70 30.28 6.56
CA LYS A 284 7.78 31.33 6.07
C LYS A 284 6.38 31.20 6.70
N LEU A 285 5.84 30.00 6.77
CA LEU A 285 4.49 29.74 7.29
C LEU A 285 4.42 29.72 8.82
N GLY A 286 5.49 29.25 9.47
CA GLY A 286 5.61 29.19 10.94
C GLY A 286 5.99 30.52 11.57
N GLY A 287 6.60 31.42 10.80
CA GLY A 287 7.12 32.67 11.30
C GLY A 287 8.32 32.52 12.25
N ALA A 288 9.07 31.42 12.14
CA ALA A 288 10.20 31.11 12.98
C ALA A 288 11.37 30.58 12.11
N GLU A 289 12.60 30.85 12.51
CA GLU A 289 13.81 30.38 11.83
C GLU A 289 14.13 28.94 12.24
N ALA A 290 14.53 28.13 11.29
CA ALA A 290 14.92 26.74 11.51
C ALA A 290 16.35 26.64 12.04
N LYS A 291 16.55 25.83 13.09
CA LYS A 291 17.89 25.49 13.61
C LYS A 291 18.46 24.28 12.85
N VAL A 292 18.92 24.51 11.61
CA VAL A 292 19.35 23.43 10.72
C VAL A 292 20.76 22.95 11.08
N SER A 293 20.90 21.63 11.32
CA SER A 293 22.20 20.94 11.43
C SER A 293 22.40 20.09 10.18
N ASN A 294 23.38 20.44 9.36
CA ASN A 294 23.66 19.70 8.13
C ASN A 294 24.42 18.41 8.43
N VAL A 295 23.89 17.29 7.93
CA VAL A 295 24.57 15.98 7.94
C VAL A 295 25.28 15.78 6.60
N PRO A 296 26.62 15.66 6.60
CA PRO A 296 27.34 15.37 5.36
C PRO A 296 26.89 14.00 4.80
N VAL A 297 26.57 13.94 3.50
CA VAL A 297 26.17 12.69 2.81
C VAL A 297 27.27 11.62 2.95
N GLY A 298 28.56 12.02 3.02
CA GLY A 298 29.67 11.12 3.29
C GLY A 298 29.56 10.38 4.63
N LEU A 299 28.98 11.01 5.65
CA LEU A 299 28.76 10.36 6.97
C LEU A 299 27.69 9.26 6.86
N LEU A 300 26.62 9.49 6.08
CA LEU A 300 25.60 8.45 5.83
C LEU A 300 26.22 7.23 5.12
N LYS A 301 27.05 7.47 4.09
CA LYS A 301 27.78 6.40 3.38
C LYS A 301 28.71 5.63 4.30
N PHE A 302 29.46 6.33 5.14
CA PHE A 302 30.36 5.71 6.11
C PHE A 302 29.58 4.88 7.15
N THR A 303 28.51 5.43 7.72
CA THR A 303 27.68 4.73 8.70
C THR A 303 27.07 3.47 8.09
N ARG A 304 26.58 3.54 6.85
CA ARG A 304 26.07 2.38 6.10
C ARG A 304 27.15 1.31 5.91
N ALA A 305 28.35 1.69 5.46
CA ALA A 305 29.46 0.76 5.27
C ALA A 305 29.85 0.08 6.58
N PHE A 306 29.86 0.83 7.68
CA PHE A 306 30.19 0.32 9.01
C PHE A 306 29.11 -0.62 9.56
N THR A 307 27.83 -0.25 9.47
CA THR A 307 26.71 -1.08 9.96
C THR A 307 26.56 -2.37 9.16
N ARG A 308 26.94 -2.39 7.89
CA ARG A 308 26.93 -3.61 7.06
C ARG A 308 27.90 -4.69 7.55
N PHE A 309 28.90 -4.32 8.34
CA PHE A 309 29.90 -5.26 8.89
C PHE A 309 29.35 -6.13 10.03
N PHE A 310 28.22 -5.73 10.64
CA PHE A 310 27.62 -6.44 11.77
C PHE A 310 26.28 -7.06 11.34
N GLN A 311 26.15 -8.39 11.45
CA GLN A 311 24.92 -9.12 11.06
C GLN A 311 23.64 -8.61 11.76
N TRP A 312 23.74 -8.17 13.03
CA TRP A 312 22.61 -7.64 13.80
C TRP A 312 22.16 -6.23 13.37
N SER A 313 22.93 -5.55 12.53
CA SER A 313 22.60 -4.20 12.01
C SER A 313 22.25 -4.19 10.52
N SER A 314 22.03 -5.34 9.89
CA SER A 314 21.68 -5.44 8.46
C SER A 314 20.44 -4.63 8.10
N ALA A 315 19.36 -4.72 8.90
CA ALA A 315 18.15 -3.93 8.71
C ALA A 315 18.39 -2.41 8.80
N ALA A 316 19.30 -1.95 9.66
CA ALA A 316 19.70 -0.56 9.72
C ALA A 316 20.49 -0.14 8.48
N SER A 317 21.39 -1.02 7.99
CA SER A 317 22.14 -0.79 6.74
C SER A 317 21.21 -0.64 5.53
N ASP A 318 20.15 -1.44 5.44
CA ASP A 318 19.19 -1.41 4.33
C ASP A 318 18.36 -0.12 4.33
N ARG A 319 18.02 0.40 5.51
CA ARG A 319 17.34 1.69 5.66
C ARG A 319 18.26 2.86 5.34
N LEU A 320 19.51 2.79 5.75
CA LEU A 320 20.51 3.79 5.39
C LEU A 320 20.77 3.80 3.88
N ALA A 321 20.65 2.65 3.19
CA ALA A 321 20.73 2.60 1.74
C ALA A 321 19.63 3.42 1.06
N PHE A 322 18.39 3.34 1.58
CA PHE A 322 17.28 4.15 1.06
C PHE A 322 17.47 5.64 1.41
N ALA A 323 17.89 5.95 2.64
CA ALA A 323 18.21 7.33 3.05
C ALA A 323 19.34 7.93 2.21
N GLU A 324 20.35 7.14 1.82
CA GLU A 324 21.44 7.58 0.93
C GLU A 324 20.90 7.95 -0.46
N VAL A 325 19.96 7.20 -1.01
CA VAL A 325 19.31 7.52 -2.30
C VAL A 325 18.50 8.81 -2.18
N LEU A 326 17.80 9.02 -1.07
CA LEU A 326 17.07 10.27 -0.79
C LEU A 326 17.96 11.49 -0.54
N ALA A 327 19.29 11.29 -0.47
CA ALA A 327 20.30 12.35 -0.30
C ALA A 327 21.39 12.27 -1.38
N SER A 328 21.09 11.79 -2.58
CA SER A 328 22.06 11.53 -3.64
C SER A 328 21.97 12.48 -4.85
N GLY A 329 21.12 13.52 -4.77
CA GLY A 329 20.87 14.45 -5.87
C GLY A 329 19.89 13.90 -6.92
N ILE A 330 19.19 12.81 -6.62
CA ILE A 330 18.18 12.23 -7.52
C ILE A 330 16.92 13.09 -7.52
N LYS A 331 16.26 13.15 -8.67
CA LYS A 331 14.97 13.81 -8.83
C LYS A 331 13.86 12.77 -8.87
N PHE A 332 13.05 12.70 -7.83
CA PHE A 332 11.80 11.93 -7.76
C PHE A 332 10.67 12.80 -8.27
N GLU A 333 10.56 12.88 -9.59
CA GLU A 333 9.55 13.67 -10.30
C GLU A 333 9.16 12.96 -11.60
N ALA A 334 7.94 13.19 -12.09
CA ALA A 334 7.46 12.60 -13.31
C ALA A 334 6.53 13.56 -14.07
N ASP A 335 6.52 13.46 -15.39
CA ASP A 335 5.46 14.05 -16.20
C ASP A 335 4.16 13.26 -15.98
N MET A 336 3.17 13.91 -15.40
CA MET A 336 1.90 13.32 -15.05
C MET A 336 0.85 13.36 -16.17
N THR A 337 1.16 13.92 -17.33
CA THR A 337 0.21 14.16 -18.44
C THR A 337 -0.53 12.88 -18.84
N GLU A 338 0.19 11.80 -19.14
CA GLU A 338 -0.42 10.52 -19.51
C GLU A 338 -1.09 9.81 -18.31
N THR A 339 -0.56 10.02 -17.11
CA THR A 339 -1.16 9.49 -15.87
C THR A 339 -2.50 10.17 -15.60
N TYR A 340 -2.57 11.49 -15.66
CA TYR A 340 -3.83 12.23 -15.50
C TYR A 340 -4.86 11.84 -16.56
N LYS A 341 -4.45 11.73 -17.82
CA LYS A 341 -5.32 11.26 -18.90
C LYS A 341 -5.86 9.85 -18.63
N THR A 342 -4.99 8.92 -18.23
CA THR A 342 -5.39 7.55 -17.88
C THR A 342 -6.36 7.52 -16.71
N LEU A 343 -6.14 8.36 -15.69
CA LEU A 343 -6.99 8.46 -14.51
C LEU A 343 -8.24 9.32 -14.73
N GLY A 344 -8.31 10.10 -15.83
CA GLY A 344 -9.35 11.07 -16.12
C GLY A 344 -9.44 12.16 -15.05
N MET A 345 -8.29 12.66 -14.65
CA MET A 345 -8.10 13.71 -13.66
C MET A 345 -7.33 14.86 -14.30
N SER A 346 -7.28 15.99 -13.60
CA SER A 346 -6.48 17.14 -13.97
C SER A 346 -5.53 17.54 -12.83
N GLU A 347 -4.48 18.30 -13.15
CA GLU A 347 -3.46 18.70 -12.19
C GLU A 347 -4.03 19.61 -11.08
N ASP A 348 -4.98 20.48 -11.42
CA ASP A 348 -5.66 21.40 -10.51
C ASP A 348 -6.48 20.69 -9.41
N GLU A 349 -6.74 19.39 -9.58
CA GLU A 349 -7.40 18.55 -8.58
C GLU A 349 -6.45 18.01 -7.51
N VAL A 350 -5.14 18.26 -7.64
CA VAL A 350 -4.10 17.73 -6.77
C VAL A 350 -3.57 18.83 -5.86
N THR A 351 -3.52 18.55 -4.57
CA THR A 351 -3.07 19.48 -3.53
C THR A 351 -1.57 19.80 -3.71
N THR A 352 -1.22 21.09 -3.72
CA THR A 352 0.19 21.49 -3.71
C THR A 352 0.79 21.40 -2.30
N LEU A 353 2.11 21.33 -2.19
CA LEU A 353 2.78 21.30 -0.89
C LEU A 353 2.53 22.59 -0.11
N GLU A 354 2.49 23.72 -0.79
CA GLU A 354 2.16 25.00 -0.19
C GLU A 354 0.78 24.98 0.46
N GLN A 355 -0.26 24.56 -0.26
CA GLN A 355 -1.63 24.44 0.25
C GLN A 355 -1.72 23.49 1.44
N TYR A 356 -1.06 22.34 1.35
CA TYR A 356 -1.03 21.34 2.42
C TYR A 356 -0.42 21.89 3.71
N LEU A 357 0.74 22.55 3.60
CA LEU A 357 1.40 23.15 4.76
C LEU A 357 0.65 24.38 5.31
N GLU A 358 0.11 25.25 4.45
CA GLU A 358 -0.72 26.38 4.86
C GLU A 358 -1.94 25.93 5.68
N GLU A 359 -2.63 24.90 5.23
CA GLU A 359 -3.77 24.31 5.97
C GLU A 359 -3.33 23.77 7.33
N TYR A 360 -2.20 23.07 7.39
CA TYR A 360 -1.66 22.52 8.63
C TYR A 360 -1.29 23.61 9.62
N PHE A 361 -0.50 24.59 9.20
CA PHE A 361 -0.09 25.73 10.06
C PHE A 361 -1.29 26.55 10.53
N SER A 362 -2.25 26.82 9.66
CA SER A 362 -3.49 27.53 10.01
C SER A 362 -4.28 26.82 11.10
N LYS A 363 -4.42 25.48 11.00
CA LYS A 363 -5.12 24.68 12.01
C LYS A 363 -4.41 24.70 13.37
N ILE A 364 -3.07 24.62 13.40
CA ILE A 364 -2.30 24.66 14.63
C ILE A 364 -2.36 26.06 15.27
N LEU A 365 -2.13 27.11 14.48
CA LEU A 365 -2.19 28.48 15.00
C LEU A 365 -3.58 28.83 15.56
N LYS A 366 -4.65 28.33 14.93
CA LYS A 366 -6.00 28.47 15.46
C LYS A 366 -6.17 27.77 16.81
N LYS A 367 -5.72 26.51 16.93
CA LYS A 367 -5.76 25.77 18.20
C LYS A 367 -4.95 26.45 19.30
N LEU A 368 -3.76 26.94 18.98
CA LEU A 368 -2.93 27.68 19.95
C LEU A 368 -3.61 28.96 20.45
N LYS A 369 -4.31 29.69 19.57
CA LYS A 369 -5.10 30.86 19.96
C LYS A 369 -6.29 30.49 20.85
N GLU A 370 -6.98 29.37 20.55
CA GLU A 370 -8.09 28.87 21.36
C GLU A 370 -7.62 28.51 22.78
N VAL A 371 -6.55 27.71 22.90
CA VAL A 371 -5.97 27.31 24.20
C VAL A 371 -5.39 28.50 24.95
N GLY A 372 -4.68 29.40 24.27
CA GLY A 372 -4.15 30.63 24.88
C GLY A 372 -5.23 31.65 25.31
N GLY A 373 -6.39 31.62 24.63
CA GLY A 373 -7.57 32.40 25.02
C GLY A 373 -8.24 31.86 26.28
N GLU A 374 -8.34 30.54 26.41
CA GLU A 374 -8.89 29.90 27.62
C GLU A 374 -8.00 30.09 28.85
N SER A 375 -6.67 30.07 28.71
CA SER A 375 -5.75 30.33 29.83
C SER A 375 -5.85 31.79 30.30
N ARG A 376 -5.95 32.75 29.38
CA ARG A 376 -6.15 34.17 29.75
C ARG A 376 -7.50 34.42 30.40
N GLN A 377 -8.55 33.68 30.08
CA GLN A 377 -9.85 33.80 30.74
C GLN A 377 -9.82 33.21 32.15
N ARG A 378 -9.03 32.17 32.42
CA ARG A 378 -8.85 31.62 33.77
C ARG A 378 -8.09 32.55 34.72
N ASP A 379 -7.11 33.31 34.21
CA ASP A 379 -6.33 34.25 34.99
C ASP A 379 -7.12 35.53 35.39
N PHE A 380 -8.28 35.78 34.77
CA PHE A 380 -9.16 36.90 35.12
C PHE A 380 -10.19 36.55 36.22
N TYR A 381 -10.29 35.30 36.68
CA TYR A 381 -11.21 34.85 37.71
C TYR A 381 -10.51 34.33 38.97
N LEU A 382 -9.21 34.58 39.14
CA LEU A 382 -8.43 34.40 40.34
C LEU A 382 -7.99 35.77 40.87
#